data_ca8dd49c3243701d792621b5278a908c
#
_entry.id   ca8dd49c3243701d792621b5278a908c
#
_cell.length_a   1.000
_cell.length_b   1.000
_cell.length_c   1.000
_cell.angle_alpha   90.00
_cell.angle_beta   90.00
_cell.angle_gamma   90.00
#
_symmetry.space_group_name_H-M   'P 1'
#
loop_
_entity.id
_entity.type
_entity.pdbx_description
1 polymer ?
#
loop_
_entity_poly.entity_id
_entity_poly.type
_entity_poly.pdbx_seq_one_letter_code
_entity_poly.pdbx_strand_id
1 'polypeptide(L)'
;MKHAILTLVSLTAATALIACGDQSATANQEPDEADAAATAADADADGTGSYENLSAVAAAPWRPEEDSARDEWRHPAETLEFFGVDPSGAVAEVWPGRGYYARILAPWIAANGGTYYAIHPADMSTDDGADERQAFEAAFPDDVFGDIHHGSLTGESGQLVDNPASLDAVLTFRNVHNWVGRGFDQKAFNDFYAALKPGGVLGVVEHRLPSGQSDIRASSGYVAVEYVRSLADETGFEFVEASEINANPADTADHPFGVWTLPPSRRSPEPGSPEAENFDRAAFDAIGESDRMTLLFRKPLESPQAAADGAEAEAEDSEAGEAGAEPDSE
;
A
#
# COMPACT_ATOMS: atom_id res chain seq x y z
N MET A 1 -44.30 -15.47 -34.60
CA MET A 1 -44.29 -16.54 -35.65
C MET A 1 -42.83 -16.92 -35.90
N LYS A 2 -42.52 -18.20 -35.60
CA LYS A 2 -41.61 -19.11 -36.32
C LYS A 2 -40.11 -18.66 -36.40
N HIS A 3 -39.07 -19.39 -36.13
CA HIS A 3 -38.85 -20.81 -35.71
C HIS A 3 -37.43 -20.92 -35.18
N ALA A 4 -37.21 -21.77 -34.21
CA ALA A 4 -35.91 -22.28 -33.74
C ALA A 4 -35.31 -23.22 -34.78
N ILE A 5 -33.98 -23.28 -34.86
CA ILE A 5 -33.26 -24.48 -35.32
C ILE A 5 -32.08 -24.75 -34.38
N LEU A 6 -32.23 -25.89 -33.71
CA LEU A 6 -31.23 -26.56 -32.90
C LEU A 6 -30.45 -27.49 -33.86
N THR A 7 -29.13 -27.51 -33.80
CA THR A 7 -28.35 -28.58 -34.41
C THR A 7 -27.31 -29.12 -33.43
N LEU A 8 -27.62 -30.34 -33.02
CA LEU A 8 -26.78 -31.23 -32.20
C LEU A 8 -25.92 -32.06 -33.17
N VAL A 9 -24.63 -32.21 -32.95
CA VAL A 9 -23.82 -33.28 -33.55
C VAL A 9 -22.91 -33.92 -32.51
N SER A 10 -23.06 -35.23 -32.47
CA SER A 10 -22.51 -36.19 -31.50
C SER A 10 -21.04 -36.57 -31.78
N LEU A 11 -20.35 -36.83 -30.75
CA LEU A 11 -19.53 -37.93 -30.25
C LEU A 11 -19.11 -39.05 -31.23
N THR A 12 -17.80 -39.30 -31.35
CA THR A 12 -17.27 -40.66 -31.54
C THR A 12 -15.89 -40.82 -30.88
N ALA A 13 -15.82 -41.80 -29.98
CA ALA A 13 -14.62 -42.34 -29.39
C ALA A 13 -13.99 -43.41 -30.32
N ALA A 14 -12.69 -43.54 -30.31
CA ALA A 14 -12.01 -44.71 -30.85
C ALA A 14 -10.85 -45.11 -29.91
N THR A 15 -11.04 -46.23 -29.27
CA THR A 15 -10.08 -47.05 -28.54
C THR A 15 -9.27 -47.92 -29.50
N ALA A 16 -7.94 -48.02 -29.27
CA ALA A 16 -7.15 -49.14 -29.80
C ALA A 16 -6.09 -49.56 -28.78
N LEU A 17 -6.24 -50.75 -28.24
CA LEU A 17 -5.22 -51.55 -27.55
C LEU A 17 -4.40 -52.33 -28.61
N ILE A 18 -3.13 -52.68 -28.26
CA ILE A 18 -2.35 -53.92 -28.55
C ILE A 18 -0.93 -53.60 -28.13
N ALA A 19 -0.32 -54.16 -27.14
CA ALA A 19 0.12 -55.47 -26.66
C ALA A 19 1.63 -55.69 -26.80
N CYS A 20 2.25 -55.96 -25.63
CA CYS A 20 3.39 -56.78 -25.29
C CYS A 20 4.62 -56.90 -26.21
N GLY A 21 5.78 -56.65 -25.60
CA GLY A 21 7.10 -57.16 -26.04
C GLY A 21 8.14 -56.95 -24.96
N ASP A 22 8.45 -58.02 -24.26
CA ASP A 22 9.47 -58.15 -23.23
C ASP A 22 10.88 -58.23 -23.89
N GLN A 23 11.91 -57.57 -23.32
CA GLN A 23 13.27 -58.07 -23.11
C GLN A 23 14.19 -57.14 -22.33
N SER A 24 14.59 -57.67 -21.25
CA SER A 24 15.81 -57.60 -20.40
C SER A 24 16.95 -56.62 -20.67
N ALA A 25 17.34 -55.96 -19.55
CA ALA A 25 18.67 -55.74 -18.99
C ALA A 25 19.62 -54.68 -19.61
N THR A 26 19.84 -53.62 -18.88
CA THR A 26 21.13 -53.39 -18.18
C THR A 26 21.00 -52.21 -17.24
N ALA A 27 21.48 -52.38 -16.02
CA ALA A 27 21.54 -51.39 -14.95
C ALA A 27 22.45 -50.20 -15.33
N ASN A 28 21.91 -49.00 -15.23
CA ASN A 28 22.69 -47.80 -14.90
C ASN A 28 21.92 -47.09 -13.76
N GLN A 29 22.60 -47.01 -12.62
CA GLN A 29 22.17 -46.27 -11.45
C GLN A 29 22.11 -44.79 -11.82
N GLU A 30 20.94 -44.24 -11.79
CA GLU A 30 20.71 -42.81 -11.62
C GLU A 30 20.97 -42.47 -10.14
N PRO A 31 21.57 -41.29 -9.83
CA PRO A 31 21.75 -40.88 -8.45
C PRO A 31 20.43 -40.49 -7.80
N ASP A 32 20.27 -40.96 -6.56
CA ASP A 32 19.15 -40.72 -5.65
C ASP A 32 18.65 -39.28 -5.67
N GLU A 33 17.42 -39.07 -6.13
CA GLU A 33 16.61 -37.85 -5.91
C GLU A 33 16.05 -37.75 -4.47
N ALA A 34 16.68 -38.34 -3.49
CA ALA A 34 16.22 -38.39 -2.10
C ALA A 34 16.90 -37.38 -1.18
N ASP A 35 17.83 -36.53 -1.68
CA ASP A 35 18.58 -35.60 -0.80
C ASP A 35 18.33 -34.10 -1.09
N ALA A 36 17.39 -33.76 -1.96
CA ALA A 36 16.95 -32.38 -2.21
C ALA A 36 15.65 -31.97 -1.47
N ALA A 37 15.02 -32.92 -0.75
CA ALA A 37 13.77 -32.68 -0.01
C ALA A 37 13.96 -32.51 1.51
N ALA A 38 15.19 -32.48 2.01
CA ALA A 38 15.46 -32.48 3.45
C ALA A 38 16.03 -31.16 4.01
N THR A 39 16.01 -30.07 3.25
CA THR A 39 16.41 -28.74 3.76
C THR A 39 15.28 -27.70 3.75
N ALA A 40 14.03 -28.10 3.48
CA ALA A 40 12.85 -27.24 3.57
C ALA A 40 11.92 -27.60 4.76
N ALA A 41 12.39 -28.38 5.73
CA ALA A 41 11.57 -28.92 6.81
C ALA A 41 12.01 -28.49 8.21
N ASP A 42 12.55 -27.27 8.34
CA ASP A 42 12.68 -26.56 9.62
C ASP A 42 12.15 -25.11 9.50
N ALA A 43 11.11 -24.90 8.71
CA ALA A 43 10.23 -23.78 8.90
C ALA A 43 9.33 -24.17 10.07
N ASP A 44 9.46 -23.48 11.19
CA ASP A 44 8.67 -23.67 12.40
C ASP A 44 7.20 -23.87 12.04
N ALA A 45 6.63 -25.01 12.49
CA ALA A 45 5.24 -25.39 12.27
C ALA A 45 4.24 -24.54 13.11
N ASP A 46 4.72 -23.43 13.67
CA ASP A 46 3.97 -22.35 14.29
C ASP A 46 4.16 -21.13 13.38
N GLY A 47 3.28 -20.88 12.44
CA GLY A 47 3.36 -19.87 11.37
C GLY A 47 3.68 -18.42 11.77
N THR A 48 4.17 -18.20 12.97
CA THR A 48 4.78 -16.98 13.52
C THR A 48 6.30 -17.11 13.54
N GLY A 49 6.94 -17.41 12.39
CA GLY A 49 8.39 -17.21 12.26
C GLY A 49 8.71 -15.79 12.71
N SER A 50 9.68 -15.65 13.63
CA SER A 50 10.08 -14.37 14.21
C SER A 50 10.62 -13.43 13.13
N TYR A 51 9.71 -12.74 12.45
CA TYR A 51 10.05 -11.73 11.45
C TYR A 51 10.37 -10.40 12.13
N GLU A 52 11.38 -10.44 13.00
CA GLU A 52 11.83 -9.28 13.77
C GLU A 52 12.50 -8.23 12.89
N ASN A 53 13.07 -8.64 11.75
CA ASN A 53 13.71 -7.68 10.86
C ASN A 53 13.03 -7.58 9.49
N LEU A 54 13.05 -6.38 8.96
CA LEU A 54 12.36 -6.00 7.75
C LEU A 54 12.84 -6.73 6.49
N SER A 55 14.15 -7.00 6.39
CA SER A 55 14.72 -7.74 5.25
C SER A 55 14.24 -9.19 5.19
N ALA A 56 14.06 -9.85 6.35
CA ALA A 56 13.53 -11.21 6.41
C ALA A 56 12.05 -11.24 5.96
N VAL A 57 11.25 -10.27 6.40
CA VAL A 57 9.85 -10.14 5.96
C VAL A 57 9.75 -9.82 4.47
N ALA A 58 10.62 -8.95 3.95
CA ALA A 58 10.66 -8.63 2.53
C ALA A 58 11.01 -9.86 1.65
N ALA A 59 11.76 -10.82 2.18
CA ALA A 59 12.10 -12.08 1.50
C ALA A 59 11.13 -13.23 1.79
N ALA A 60 10.03 -12.98 2.48
CA ALA A 60 9.14 -14.02 2.97
C ALA A 60 8.39 -14.78 1.85
N PRO A 61 8.14 -16.09 2.02
CA PRO A 61 7.59 -16.95 0.97
C PRO A 61 6.11 -16.71 0.63
N TRP A 62 5.36 -15.99 1.48
CA TRP A 62 3.98 -15.61 1.16
C TRP A 62 3.86 -14.42 0.21
N ARG A 63 4.97 -13.73 -0.08
CA ARG A 63 4.97 -12.65 -1.08
C ARG A 63 4.94 -13.24 -2.49
N PRO A 64 3.95 -12.85 -3.33
CA PRO A 64 3.91 -13.28 -4.71
C PRO A 64 5.19 -12.91 -5.47
N GLU A 65 5.63 -13.77 -6.40
CA GLU A 65 6.82 -13.52 -7.22
C GLU A 65 6.71 -12.19 -8.00
N GLU A 66 5.50 -11.85 -8.46
CA GLU A 66 5.23 -10.57 -9.15
C GLU A 66 5.40 -9.34 -8.24
N ASP A 67 5.26 -9.48 -6.93
CA ASP A 67 5.56 -8.41 -5.97
C ASP A 67 7.06 -8.34 -5.68
N SER A 68 7.71 -9.47 -5.42
CA SER A 68 9.16 -9.53 -5.13
C SER A 68 10.01 -9.08 -6.34
N ALA A 69 9.57 -9.39 -7.56
CA ALA A 69 10.22 -8.91 -8.78
C ALA A 69 10.22 -7.38 -8.94
N ARG A 70 9.44 -6.68 -8.14
CA ARG A 70 9.34 -5.21 -8.15
C ARG A 70 10.17 -4.54 -7.06
N ASP A 71 10.79 -5.34 -6.19
CA ASP A 71 11.60 -4.82 -5.07
C ASP A 71 12.82 -4.04 -5.59
N GLU A 72 13.37 -4.42 -6.76
CA GLU A 72 14.45 -3.70 -7.43
C GLU A 72 14.11 -2.23 -7.77
N TRP A 73 12.80 -1.91 -7.88
CA TRP A 73 12.30 -0.56 -8.17
C TRP A 73 11.70 0.12 -6.94
N ARG A 74 11.37 -0.63 -5.90
CA ARG A 74 10.57 -0.15 -4.77
C ARG A 74 11.30 -0.11 -3.46
N HIS A 75 12.44 -0.81 -3.38
CA HIS A 75 13.34 -0.85 -2.22
C HIS A 75 12.55 -0.86 -0.90
N PRO A 76 11.64 -1.85 -0.67
CA PRO A 76 10.64 -1.75 0.37
C PRO A 76 11.25 -1.68 1.77
N ALA A 77 12.32 -2.46 2.04
CA ALA A 77 12.97 -2.45 3.34
C ALA A 77 13.63 -1.09 3.60
N GLU A 78 14.45 -0.61 2.66
CA GLU A 78 15.18 0.66 2.76
C GLU A 78 14.22 1.85 2.83
N THR A 79 13.07 1.77 2.14
CA THR A 79 12.04 2.82 2.19
C THR A 79 11.40 2.90 3.57
N LEU A 80 11.05 1.77 4.19
CA LEU A 80 10.45 1.72 5.52
C LEU A 80 11.45 2.07 6.62
N GLU A 81 12.74 1.69 6.46
CA GLU A 81 13.84 2.13 7.33
C GLU A 81 14.05 3.64 7.26
N PHE A 82 14.03 4.22 6.05
CA PHE A 82 14.14 5.67 5.86
C PHE A 82 13.00 6.43 6.56
N PHE A 83 11.78 5.90 6.52
CA PHE A 83 10.65 6.51 7.24
C PHE A 83 10.76 6.37 8.76
N GLY A 84 11.66 5.53 9.26
CA GLY A 84 11.84 5.30 10.68
C GLY A 84 10.61 4.68 11.33
N VAL A 85 9.94 3.76 10.63
CA VAL A 85 8.75 3.08 11.14
C VAL A 85 9.11 2.23 12.35
N ASP A 86 8.47 2.50 13.49
CA ASP A 86 8.54 1.65 14.67
C ASP A 86 7.50 0.51 14.55
N PRO A 87 7.94 -0.74 14.37
CA PRO A 87 6.99 -1.85 14.22
C PRO A 87 6.24 -2.19 15.51
N SER A 88 6.64 -1.68 16.67
CA SER A 88 5.89 -1.84 17.92
C SER A 88 4.77 -0.80 18.09
N GLY A 89 4.70 0.19 17.19
CA GLY A 89 3.72 1.27 17.21
C GLY A 89 2.43 0.95 16.44
N ALA A 90 1.59 1.96 16.32
CA ALA A 90 0.37 1.93 15.51
C ALA A 90 0.67 2.58 14.15
N VAL A 91 0.60 1.80 13.07
CA VAL A 91 1.00 2.18 11.72
C VAL A 91 -0.15 2.02 10.75
N ALA A 92 -0.48 3.07 10.00
CA ALA A 92 -1.48 3.04 8.95
C ALA A 92 -0.85 3.08 7.56
N GLU A 93 -1.27 2.17 6.67
CA GLU A 93 -1.03 2.24 5.22
C GLU A 93 -2.29 2.74 4.53
N VAL A 94 -2.15 3.85 3.78
CA VAL A 94 -3.28 4.47 3.09
C VAL A 94 -3.41 3.92 1.68
N TRP A 95 -4.60 3.36 1.38
CA TRP A 95 -4.93 2.73 0.12
C TRP A 95 -3.94 1.63 -0.28
N PRO A 96 -3.86 0.53 0.48
CA PRO A 96 -2.89 -0.55 0.27
C PRO A 96 -3.04 -1.23 -1.10
N GLY A 97 -4.17 -1.04 -1.79
CA GLY A 97 -4.47 -1.65 -3.08
C GLY A 97 -4.46 -3.17 -2.98
N ARG A 98 -3.64 -3.83 -3.80
CA ARG A 98 -3.49 -5.29 -3.73
C ARG A 98 -2.50 -5.76 -2.66
N GLY A 99 -2.02 -4.85 -1.81
CA GLY A 99 -1.27 -5.15 -0.61
C GLY A 99 0.22 -5.43 -0.79
N TYR A 100 0.89 -4.76 -1.72
CA TYR A 100 2.35 -4.89 -1.88
C TYR A 100 3.08 -4.61 -0.56
N TYR A 101 2.84 -3.44 0.06
CA TYR A 101 3.43 -3.10 1.35
C TYR A 101 2.72 -3.79 2.52
N ALA A 102 1.41 -4.03 2.43
CA ALA A 102 0.67 -4.75 3.46
C ALA A 102 1.25 -6.14 3.76
N ARG A 103 1.76 -6.86 2.72
CA ARG A 103 2.44 -8.16 2.89
C ARG A 103 3.79 -8.09 3.61
N ILE A 104 4.29 -6.89 3.81
CA ILE A 104 5.53 -6.61 4.56
C ILE A 104 5.17 -6.00 5.92
N LEU A 105 4.37 -4.94 5.92
CA LEU A 105 4.03 -4.17 7.13
C LEU A 105 3.23 -5.00 8.14
N ALA A 106 2.15 -5.67 7.70
CA ALA A 106 1.25 -6.34 8.63
C ALA A 106 1.97 -7.44 9.44
N PRO A 107 2.67 -8.42 8.84
CA PRO A 107 3.37 -9.45 9.61
C PRO A 107 4.56 -8.91 10.41
N TRP A 108 5.26 -7.89 9.91
CA TRP A 108 6.37 -7.26 10.63
C TRP A 108 5.89 -6.54 11.89
N ILE A 109 4.81 -5.76 11.79
CA ILE A 109 4.20 -5.04 12.89
C ILE A 109 3.62 -6.02 13.91
N ALA A 110 2.89 -7.05 13.45
CA ALA A 110 2.31 -8.07 14.34
C ALA A 110 3.40 -8.83 15.12
N ALA A 111 4.51 -9.22 14.46
CA ALA A 111 5.62 -9.90 15.12
C ALA A 111 6.33 -9.05 16.20
N ASN A 112 6.24 -7.72 16.09
CA ASN A 112 6.84 -6.78 17.03
C ASN A 112 5.83 -6.19 18.05
N GLY A 113 4.58 -6.68 18.04
CA GLY A 113 3.55 -6.29 19.01
C GLY A 113 2.88 -4.94 18.75
N GLY A 114 3.04 -4.38 17.55
CA GLY A 114 2.35 -3.17 17.10
C GLY A 114 0.96 -3.45 16.52
N THR A 115 0.36 -2.42 15.94
CA THR A 115 -0.96 -2.48 15.32
C THR A 115 -0.91 -1.93 13.90
N TYR A 116 -1.33 -2.74 12.92
CA TYR A 116 -1.40 -2.34 11.53
C TYR A 116 -2.83 -1.95 11.13
N TYR A 117 -2.97 -0.81 10.45
CA TYR A 117 -4.23 -0.30 9.91
C TYR A 117 -4.16 -0.24 8.39
N ALA A 118 -5.08 -0.92 7.72
CA ALA A 118 -5.35 -0.78 6.29
C ALA A 118 -6.43 0.30 6.08
N ILE A 119 -6.08 1.42 5.47
CA ILE A 119 -7.02 2.53 5.22
C ILE A 119 -7.50 2.44 3.78
N HIS A 120 -8.78 2.15 3.60
CA HIS A 120 -9.37 1.83 2.30
C HIS A 120 -9.91 3.05 1.55
N PRO A 121 -10.04 2.99 0.19
CA PRO A 121 -10.66 4.03 -0.63
C PRO A 121 -12.20 4.02 -0.58
N ALA A 122 -12.80 3.15 0.21
CA ALA A 122 -14.24 3.03 0.44
C ALA A 122 -14.60 3.39 1.88
N ASP A 123 -15.83 3.79 2.10
CA ASP A 123 -16.37 4.00 3.45
C ASP A 123 -16.71 2.65 4.08
N MET A 124 -15.93 2.23 5.08
CA MET A 124 -16.06 0.94 5.76
C MET A 124 -17.41 0.75 6.49
N SER A 125 -18.20 1.81 6.66
CA SER A 125 -19.54 1.74 7.24
C SER A 125 -20.65 1.38 6.23
N THR A 126 -20.32 1.31 4.94
CA THR A 126 -21.24 0.95 3.85
C THR A 126 -21.13 -0.53 3.46
N ASP A 127 -22.13 -1.03 2.71
CA ASP A 127 -22.09 -2.40 2.19
C ASP A 127 -20.90 -2.60 1.23
N ASP A 128 -20.63 -1.63 0.35
CA ASP A 128 -19.48 -1.68 -0.57
C ASP A 128 -18.15 -1.70 0.20
N GLY A 129 -18.05 -0.94 1.29
CA GLY A 129 -16.86 -0.96 2.16
C GLY A 129 -16.71 -2.28 2.92
N ALA A 130 -17.82 -2.88 3.33
CA ALA A 130 -17.81 -4.20 3.96
C ALA A 130 -17.32 -5.29 2.99
N ASP A 131 -17.75 -5.23 1.72
CA ASP A 131 -17.30 -6.16 0.67
C ASP A 131 -15.80 -5.98 0.39
N GLU A 132 -15.30 -4.75 0.31
CA GLU A 132 -13.87 -4.45 0.12
C GLU A 132 -13.02 -4.97 1.29
N ARG A 133 -13.47 -4.73 2.53
CA ARG A 133 -12.83 -5.27 3.72
C ARG A 133 -12.77 -6.80 3.69
N GLN A 134 -13.90 -7.47 3.42
CA GLN A 134 -13.96 -8.93 3.35
C GLN A 134 -13.01 -9.49 2.28
N ALA A 135 -12.93 -8.83 1.11
CA ALA A 135 -12.01 -9.24 0.05
C ALA A 135 -10.54 -9.06 0.47
N PHE A 136 -10.23 -7.99 1.22
CA PHE A 136 -8.89 -7.76 1.75
C PHE A 136 -8.54 -8.81 2.81
N GLU A 137 -9.40 -9.03 3.83
CA GLU A 137 -9.21 -10.04 4.88
C GLU A 137 -9.01 -11.45 4.29
N ALA A 138 -9.75 -11.80 3.24
CA ALA A 138 -9.57 -13.08 2.54
C ALA A 138 -8.19 -13.24 1.88
N ALA A 139 -7.54 -12.14 1.50
CA ALA A 139 -6.19 -12.13 0.91
C ALA A 139 -5.07 -12.02 1.97
N PHE A 140 -5.42 -11.71 3.22
CA PHE A 140 -4.50 -11.46 4.33
C PHE A 140 -4.97 -12.22 5.58
N PRO A 141 -4.87 -13.57 5.62
CA PRO A 141 -5.32 -14.36 6.76
C PRO A 141 -4.49 -14.07 8.02
N ASP A 142 -5.16 -13.99 9.18
CA ASP A 142 -4.61 -13.57 10.47
C ASP A 142 -3.45 -14.42 10.97
N ASP A 143 -3.42 -15.71 10.60
CA ASP A 143 -2.35 -16.64 10.98
C ASP A 143 -1.00 -16.31 10.35
N VAL A 144 -1.00 -15.51 9.28
CA VAL A 144 0.21 -15.04 8.58
C VAL A 144 0.45 -13.56 8.83
N PHE A 145 -0.62 -12.75 8.75
CA PHE A 145 -0.50 -11.29 8.71
C PHE A 145 -0.87 -10.60 10.03
N GLY A 146 -1.34 -11.35 11.02
CA GLY A 146 -1.85 -10.80 12.27
C GLY A 146 -3.21 -10.12 12.12
N ASP A 147 -3.71 -9.53 13.21
CA ASP A 147 -4.98 -8.80 13.22
C ASP A 147 -4.82 -7.45 12.49
N ILE A 148 -5.56 -7.29 11.40
CA ILE A 148 -5.53 -6.08 10.57
C ILE A 148 -6.74 -5.21 10.92
N HIS A 149 -6.47 -3.99 11.37
CA HIS A 149 -7.50 -2.99 11.60
C HIS A 149 -7.83 -2.25 10.30
N HIS A 150 -9.08 -1.81 10.15
CA HIS A 150 -9.55 -1.16 8.94
C HIS A 150 -10.03 0.27 9.22
N GLY A 151 -9.72 1.17 8.29
CA GLY A 151 -10.18 2.54 8.29
C GLY A 151 -10.55 3.02 6.89
N SER A 152 -10.97 4.27 6.77
CA SER A 152 -11.47 4.85 5.51
C SER A 152 -10.79 6.17 5.20
N LEU A 153 -10.44 6.36 3.93
CA LEU A 153 -10.10 7.67 3.37
C LEU A 153 -10.84 7.89 2.05
N THR A 154 -11.87 8.71 2.08
CA THR A 154 -12.61 9.18 0.91
C THR A 154 -12.72 10.69 0.94
N GLY A 155 -13.27 11.32 -0.10
CA GLY A 155 -13.55 12.75 -0.09
C GLY A 155 -14.58 13.17 0.98
N GLU A 156 -15.37 12.23 1.50
CA GLU A 156 -16.48 12.46 2.43
C GLU A 156 -16.32 11.70 3.75
N SER A 157 -15.33 10.77 3.87
CA SER A 157 -15.06 10.05 5.13
C SER A 157 -14.74 11.04 6.26
N GLY A 158 -15.07 10.64 7.47
CA GLY A 158 -14.71 11.34 8.69
C GLY A 158 -13.24 11.13 9.07
N GLN A 159 -13.01 10.57 10.26
CA GLN A 159 -11.67 10.27 10.75
C GLN A 159 -11.06 9.07 10.01
N LEU A 160 -9.73 9.08 9.88
CA LEU A 160 -8.96 7.99 9.27
C LEU A 160 -9.10 6.68 10.03
N VAL A 161 -9.08 6.77 11.34
CA VAL A 161 -9.28 5.70 12.33
C VAL A 161 -10.19 6.20 13.47
N ASP A 162 -10.76 5.28 14.25
CA ASP A 162 -11.74 5.61 15.30
C ASP A 162 -11.18 6.56 16.38
N ASN A 163 -9.88 6.43 16.69
CA ASN A 163 -9.23 7.25 17.71
C ASN A 163 -8.29 8.28 17.07
N PRO A 164 -8.58 9.58 17.16
CA PRO A 164 -7.64 10.60 16.67
C PRO A 164 -6.35 10.61 17.50
N ALA A 165 -5.28 11.12 16.93
CA ALA A 165 -3.97 11.22 17.57
C ALA A 165 -3.46 9.90 18.20
N SER A 166 -3.74 8.76 17.55
CA SER A 166 -3.38 7.44 18.03
C SER A 166 -2.31 6.72 17.23
N LEU A 167 -2.00 7.21 16.00
CA LEU A 167 -1.04 6.58 15.11
C LEU A 167 0.37 7.12 15.33
N ASP A 168 1.36 6.23 15.27
CA ASP A 168 2.78 6.56 15.29
C ASP A 168 3.30 6.88 13.87
N ALA A 169 2.74 6.22 12.86
CA ALA A 169 3.08 6.47 11.46
C ALA A 169 1.84 6.38 10.54
N VAL A 170 1.82 7.22 9.51
CA VAL A 170 0.93 7.12 8.35
C VAL A 170 1.80 7.02 7.10
N LEU A 171 1.56 6.00 6.28
CA LEU A 171 2.35 5.71 5.08
C LEU A 171 1.46 5.71 3.86
N THR A 172 1.92 6.31 2.77
CA THR A 172 1.22 6.29 1.50
C THR A 172 2.17 6.07 0.34
N PHE A 173 1.75 5.21 -0.59
CA PHE A 173 2.57 4.78 -1.71
C PHE A 173 1.82 4.96 -3.03
N ARG A 174 2.12 6.05 -3.76
CA ARG A 174 1.59 6.36 -5.11
C ARG A 174 0.06 6.58 -5.13
N ASN A 175 -0.42 7.38 -4.18
CA ASN A 175 -1.85 7.69 -4.07
C ASN A 175 -2.16 9.18 -4.16
N VAL A 176 -1.19 10.07 -3.90
CA VAL A 176 -1.42 11.53 -3.87
C VAL A 176 -2.03 12.02 -5.18
N HIS A 177 -1.52 11.54 -6.34
CA HIS A 177 -2.08 11.89 -7.65
C HIS A 177 -3.57 11.56 -7.80
N ASN A 178 -4.04 10.47 -7.15
CA ASN A 178 -5.46 10.11 -7.16
C ASN A 178 -6.31 11.09 -6.37
N TRP A 179 -5.81 11.58 -5.23
CA TRP A 179 -6.52 12.55 -4.39
C TRP A 179 -6.54 13.92 -5.04
N VAL A 180 -5.43 14.35 -5.64
CA VAL A 180 -5.35 15.57 -6.47
C VAL A 180 -6.36 15.51 -7.61
N GLY A 181 -6.40 14.41 -8.37
CA GLY A 181 -7.34 14.22 -9.47
C GLY A 181 -8.81 14.23 -9.03
N ARG A 182 -9.10 13.88 -7.77
CA ARG A 182 -10.44 13.86 -7.17
C ARG A 182 -10.76 15.10 -6.31
N GLY A 183 -9.78 15.97 -6.06
CA GLY A 183 -9.95 17.25 -5.36
C GLY A 183 -10.14 17.12 -3.84
N PHE A 184 -9.54 16.11 -3.19
CA PHE A 184 -9.58 15.98 -1.73
C PHE A 184 -8.19 15.72 -1.09
N ASP A 185 -7.13 16.03 -1.81
CA ASP A 185 -5.74 15.89 -1.39
C ASP A 185 -5.42 16.67 -0.11
N GLN A 186 -5.85 17.93 0.02
CA GLN A 186 -5.69 18.69 1.27
C GLN A 186 -6.45 18.05 2.44
N LYS A 187 -7.67 17.53 2.19
CA LYS A 187 -8.41 16.78 3.21
C LYS A 187 -7.63 15.55 3.65
N ALA A 188 -7.04 14.80 2.71
CA ALA A 188 -6.26 13.62 3.04
C ALA A 188 -5.11 13.95 4.01
N PHE A 189 -4.35 15.02 3.73
CA PHE A 189 -3.26 15.45 4.61
C PHE A 189 -3.76 15.94 5.98
N ASN A 190 -4.91 16.63 6.02
CA ASN A 190 -5.55 17.02 7.28
C ASN A 190 -5.96 15.79 8.12
N ASP A 191 -6.52 14.76 7.49
CA ASP A 191 -6.90 13.51 8.16
C ASP A 191 -5.67 12.77 8.71
N PHE A 192 -4.55 12.75 7.96
CA PHE A 192 -3.29 12.15 8.42
C PHE A 192 -2.75 12.88 9.66
N TYR A 193 -2.79 14.21 9.61
CA TYR A 193 -2.35 15.03 10.73
C TYR A 193 -3.20 14.79 11.97
N ALA A 194 -4.52 14.73 11.81
CA ALA A 194 -5.45 14.47 12.92
C ALA A 194 -5.25 13.08 13.53
N ALA A 195 -4.94 12.06 12.71
CA ALA A 195 -4.76 10.69 13.16
C ALA A 195 -3.41 10.45 13.85
N LEU A 196 -2.37 11.21 13.50
CA LEU A 196 -1.02 11.06 14.06
C LEU A 196 -0.92 11.64 15.46
N LYS A 197 -0.18 10.97 16.33
CA LYS A 197 0.31 11.51 17.61
C LYS A 197 1.25 12.70 17.37
N PRO A 198 1.41 13.63 18.31
CA PRO A 198 2.55 14.55 18.32
C PRO A 198 3.87 13.77 18.21
N GLY A 199 4.74 14.18 17.29
CA GLY A 199 5.99 13.47 16.95
C GLY A 199 5.84 12.31 15.97
N GLY A 200 4.61 11.90 15.63
CA GLY A 200 4.33 10.86 14.65
C GLY A 200 4.76 11.26 13.22
N VAL A 201 5.02 10.28 12.38
CA VAL A 201 5.60 10.49 11.05
C VAL A 201 4.61 10.24 9.92
N LEU A 202 4.74 11.02 8.83
CA LEU A 202 4.08 10.80 7.56
C LEU A 202 5.13 10.44 6.51
N GLY A 203 5.09 9.21 5.99
CA GLY A 203 5.93 8.74 4.88
C GLY A 203 5.17 8.78 3.55
N VAL A 204 5.73 9.48 2.57
CA VAL A 204 5.11 9.64 1.24
C VAL A 204 6.05 9.15 0.16
N VAL A 205 5.62 8.15 -0.61
CA VAL A 205 6.22 7.80 -1.90
C VAL A 205 5.23 8.16 -3.00
N GLU A 206 5.64 8.99 -3.97
CA GLU A 206 4.76 9.37 -5.08
C GLU A 206 5.53 9.50 -6.39
N HIS A 207 4.86 9.30 -7.52
CA HIS A 207 5.39 9.51 -8.87
C HIS A 207 5.83 10.96 -9.04
N ARG A 208 7.11 11.17 -9.31
CA ARG A 208 7.72 12.50 -9.29
C ARG A 208 7.65 13.19 -10.65
N LEU A 209 6.96 14.32 -10.70
CA LEU A 209 7.00 15.20 -11.86
C LEU A 209 8.38 15.88 -11.94
N PRO A 210 9.05 15.90 -13.09
CA PRO A 210 10.33 16.59 -13.26
C PRO A 210 10.26 18.06 -12.86
N SER A 211 11.32 18.56 -12.24
CA SER A 211 11.41 19.95 -11.78
C SER A 211 11.14 20.95 -12.91
N GLY A 212 10.34 21.98 -12.59
CA GLY A 212 9.95 23.02 -13.56
C GLY A 212 8.78 22.66 -14.45
N GLN A 213 8.24 21.43 -14.36
CA GLN A 213 7.00 21.04 -15.00
C GLN A 213 5.80 21.25 -14.05
N SER A 214 4.60 21.35 -14.61
CA SER A 214 3.37 21.55 -13.84
C SER A 214 2.25 20.68 -14.40
N ASP A 215 1.64 19.87 -13.54
CA ASP A 215 0.39 19.15 -13.79
C ASP A 215 -0.51 19.31 -12.56
N ILE A 216 -1.23 20.42 -12.52
CA ILE A 216 -2.05 20.84 -11.35
C ILE A 216 -3.19 19.86 -11.04
N ARG A 217 -3.50 18.92 -11.91
CA ARG A 217 -4.55 17.90 -11.71
C ARG A 217 -3.98 16.50 -11.62
N ALA A 218 -2.67 16.39 -11.65
CA ALA A 218 -1.96 15.09 -11.70
C ALA A 218 -2.54 14.14 -12.79
N SER A 219 -2.95 14.70 -13.92
CA SER A 219 -3.60 13.96 -15.00
C SER A 219 -2.65 12.96 -15.69
N SER A 220 -1.35 13.20 -15.59
CA SER A 220 -0.28 12.29 -16.02
C SER A 220 0.03 11.21 -14.98
N GLY A 221 -0.51 11.32 -13.76
CA GLY A 221 -0.17 10.49 -12.61
C GLY A 221 1.11 10.91 -11.89
N TYR A 222 1.79 11.97 -12.35
CA TYR A 222 2.97 12.53 -11.69
C TYR A 222 2.60 13.77 -10.88
N VAL A 223 3.26 13.95 -9.73
CA VAL A 223 3.04 15.07 -8.81
C VAL A 223 4.37 15.79 -8.58
N ALA A 224 4.35 17.12 -8.51
CA ALA A 224 5.54 17.90 -8.18
C ALA A 224 5.90 17.75 -6.69
N VAL A 225 7.20 17.64 -6.39
CA VAL A 225 7.70 17.57 -5.00
C VAL A 225 7.24 18.78 -4.18
N GLU A 226 7.33 19.96 -4.78
CA GLU A 226 6.93 21.21 -4.16
C GLU A 226 5.44 21.24 -3.79
N TYR A 227 4.60 20.59 -4.60
CA TYR A 227 3.16 20.49 -4.32
C TYR A 227 2.89 19.61 -3.10
N VAL A 228 3.51 18.42 -3.03
CA VAL A 228 3.35 17.54 -1.85
C VAL A 228 3.87 18.23 -0.59
N ARG A 229 4.97 18.96 -0.70
CA ARG A 229 5.51 19.75 0.43
C ARG A 229 4.59 20.88 0.86
N SER A 230 3.91 21.55 -0.10
CA SER A 230 2.95 22.61 0.26
C SER A 230 1.71 22.05 0.96
N LEU A 231 1.17 20.89 0.52
CA LEU A 231 0.07 20.21 1.21
C LEU A 231 0.43 19.88 2.67
N ALA A 232 1.64 19.38 2.89
CA ALA A 232 2.12 19.04 4.23
C ALA A 232 2.32 20.30 5.10
N ASP A 233 2.95 21.35 4.55
CA ASP A 233 3.19 22.62 5.24
C ASP A 233 1.89 23.33 5.62
N GLU A 234 0.92 23.42 4.69
CA GLU A 234 -0.40 24.00 4.93
C GLU A 234 -1.20 23.26 6.01
N THR A 235 -0.92 21.97 6.19
CA THR A 235 -1.52 21.14 7.26
C THR A 235 -0.83 21.35 8.60
N GLY A 236 0.43 21.77 8.61
CA GLY A 236 1.26 21.97 9.81
C GLY A 236 2.29 20.88 10.05
N PHE A 237 2.57 20.01 9.07
CA PHE A 237 3.68 19.07 9.14
C PHE A 237 5.04 19.78 8.99
N GLU A 238 6.04 19.30 9.72
CA GLU A 238 7.43 19.65 9.49
C GLU A 238 8.06 18.70 8.46
N PHE A 239 8.67 19.25 7.40
CA PHE A 239 9.48 18.46 6.50
C PHE A 239 10.77 18.00 7.19
N VAL A 240 11.06 16.70 7.18
CA VAL A 240 12.26 16.13 7.81
C VAL A 240 13.34 15.90 6.77
N GLU A 241 13.07 15.06 5.76
CA GLU A 241 14.07 14.62 4.80
C GLU A 241 13.43 14.12 3.50
N ALA A 242 14.21 14.10 2.42
CA ALA A 242 13.88 13.44 1.16
C ALA A 242 14.95 12.40 0.83
N SER A 243 14.55 11.31 0.17
CA SER A 243 15.46 10.27 -0.29
C SER A 243 15.29 9.99 -1.77
N GLU A 244 16.39 9.61 -2.42
CA GLU A 244 16.43 9.15 -3.80
C GLU A 244 16.37 7.61 -3.90
N ILE A 245 16.01 6.90 -2.83
CA ILE A 245 15.91 5.43 -2.77
C ILE A 245 15.05 4.89 -3.91
N ASN A 246 13.94 5.55 -4.23
CA ASN A 246 12.97 5.15 -5.26
C ASN A 246 13.11 5.96 -6.56
N ALA A 247 14.25 6.61 -6.77
CA ALA A 247 14.49 7.37 -7.99
C ALA A 247 14.77 6.46 -9.20
N ASN A 248 14.21 6.83 -10.33
CA ASN A 248 14.53 6.19 -11.61
C ASN A 248 14.81 7.27 -12.68
N PRO A 249 16.08 7.63 -12.91
CA PRO A 249 16.44 8.68 -13.87
C PRO A 249 16.16 8.31 -15.34
N ALA A 250 15.80 7.06 -15.64
CA ALA A 250 15.38 6.64 -16.98
C ALA A 250 13.92 7.06 -17.28
N ASP A 251 13.12 7.37 -16.26
CA ASP A 251 11.76 7.87 -16.43
C ASP A 251 11.76 9.37 -16.71
N THR A 252 11.35 9.75 -17.92
CA THR A 252 11.28 11.13 -18.37
C THR A 252 9.92 11.79 -18.10
N ALA A 253 8.94 11.03 -17.62
CA ALA A 253 7.57 11.44 -17.27
C ALA A 253 6.75 12.05 -18.44
N ASP A 254 7.19 11.89 -19.69
CA ASP A 254 6.54 12.41 -20.90
C ASP A 254 5.86 11.31 -21.75
N HIS A 255 5.40 10.25 -21.09
CA HIS A 255 4.86 9.06 -21.72
C HIS A 255 3.43 9.27 -22.26
N PRO A 256 3.01 8.54 -23.33
CA PRO A 256 1.72 8.75 -24.02
C PRO A 256 0.47 8.60 -23.11
N PHE A 257 0.54 7.78 -22.09
CA PHE A 257 -0.52 7.58 -21.10
C PHE A 257 -0.07 7.96 -19.67
N GLY A 258 0.84 8.94 -19.58
CA GLY A 258 1.45 9.30 -18.32
C GLY A 258 2.14 8.09 -17.65
N VAL A 259 2.19 8.07 -16.34
CA VAL A 259 2.82 7.02 -15.54
C VAL A 259 2.28 5.62 -15.85
N TRP A 260 1.04 5.52 -16.29
CA TRP A 260 0.41 4.23 -16.60
C TRP A 260 0.94 3.57 -17.87
N THR A 261 1.75 4.26 -18.67
CA THR A 261 2.51 3.65 -19.78
C THR A 261 3.56 2.67 -19.25
N LEU A 262 4.15 2.98 -18.11
CA LEU A 262 5.20 2.18 -17.48
C LEU A 262 4.66 0.95 -16.74
N PRO A 263 5.52 -0.04 -16.40
CA PRO A 263 5.17 -1.09 -15.46
C PRO A 263 4.70 -0.52 -14.10
N PRO A 264 3.78 -1.19 -13.41
CA PRO A 264 3.11 -2.45 -13.75
C PRO A 264 1.88 -2.28 -14.63
N SER A 265 1.38 -1.06 -14.87
CA SER A 265 0.14 -0.80 -15.60
C SER A 265 0.25 -1.14 -17.09
N ARG A 266 1.38 -0.78 -17.71
CA ARG A 266 1.71 -1.11 -19.11
C ARG A 266 0.60 -0.71 -20.10
N ARG A 267 -0.08 0.41 -19.84
CA ARG A 267 -1.11 0.92 -20.74
C ARG A 267 -0.54 1.16 -22.12
N SER A 268 -1.24 0.68 -23.15
CA SER A 268 -0.86 0.72 -24.53
C SER A 268 -2.01 1.23 -25.38
N PRO A 269 -1.75 1.76 -26.59
CA PRO A 269 -2.81 2.10 -27.55
C PRO A 269 -3.64 0.86 -27.93
N GLU A 270 -4.87 1.11 -28.36
CA GLU A 270 -5.73 0.06 -28.89
C GLU A 270 -5.08 -0.60 -30.13
N PRO A 271 -5.06 -1.94 -30.19
CA PRO A 271 -4.49 -2.65 -31.35
C PRO A 271 -5.13 -2.20 -32.66
N GLY A 272 -4.28 -1.79 -33.64
CA GLY A 272 -4.71 -1.33 -34.94
C GLY A 272 -5.09 0.16 -35.01
N SER A 273 -4.97 0.91 -33.90
CA SER A 273 -5.08 2.36 -33.94
C SER A 273 -3.82 3.00 -34.59
N PRO A 274 -3.92 4.23 -35.12
CA PRO A 274 -2.76 4.95 -35.64
C PRO A 274 -1.64 5.13 -34.60
N GLU A 275 -1.99 5.29 -33.33
CA GLU A 275 -1.06 5.44 -32.22
C GLU A 275 -0.27 4.15 -31.97
N ALA A 276 -0.83 2.98 -32.29
CA ALA A 276 -0.17 1.69 -32.12
C ALA A 276 0.94 1.44 -33.15
N GLU A 277 0.91 2.11 -34.30
CA GLU A 277 1.89 1.89 -35.40
C GLU A 277 3.32 2.21 -34.99
N ASN A 278 3.52 3.20 -34.12
CA ASN A 278 4.84 3.66 -33.66
C ASN A 278 5.06 3.46 -32.17
N PHE A 279 4.18 2.72 -31.48
CA PHE A 279 4.29 2.49 -30.05
C PHE A 279 5.23 1.32 -29.75
N ASP A 280 6.36 1.62 -29.14
CA ASP A 280 7.36 0.61 -28.72
C ASP A 280 7.16 0.22 -27.27
N ARG A 281 6.38 -0.84 -27.04
CA ARG A 281 6.14 -1.40 -25.68
C ARG A 281 7.44 -1.81 -24.99
N ALA A 282 8.40 -2.38 -25.75
CA ALA A 282 9.64 -2.87 -25.15
C ALA A 282 10.53 -1.72 -24.65
N ALA A 283 10.51 -0.57 -25.33
CA ALA A 283 11.23 0.62 -24.88
C ALA A 283 10.69 1.13 -23.52
N PHE A 284 9.37 1.15 -23.34
CA PHE A 284 8.77 1.55 -22.06
C PHE A 284 8.97 0.50 -20.95
N ASP A 285 8.93 -0.79 -21.29
CA ASP A 285 9.23 -1.85 -20.33
C ASP A 285 10.70 -1.80 -19.85
N ALA A 286 11.62 -1.38 -20.73
CA ALA A 286 13.03 -1.24 -20.37
C ALA A 286 13.32 -0.05 -19.43
N ILE A 287 12.41 0.92 -19.32
CA ILE A 287 12.51 1.99 -18.32
C ILE A 287 12.31 1.43 -16.91
N GLY A 288 11.46 0.42 -16.76
CA GLY A 288 11.03 -0.10 -15.46
C GLY A 288 9.89 0.69 -14.84
N GLU A 289 9.78 0.69 -13.52
CA GLU A 289 8.77 1.51 -12.82
C GLU A 289 9.19 2.99 -12.80
N SER A 290 8.22 3.88 -12.57
CA SER A 290 8.40 5.34 -12.61
C SER A 290 9.44 5.86 -11.63
N ASP A 291 9.97 7.04 -11.92
CA ASP A 291 10.69 7.87 -10.95
C ASP A 291 9.79 8.30 -9.80
N ARG A 292 10.27 8.21 -8.56
CA ARG A 292 9.48 8.50 -7.38
C ARG A 292 10.23 9.34 -6.36
N MET A 293 9.56 10.39 -5.88
CA MET A 293 9.96 11.04 -4.66
C MET A 293 9.71 10.15 -3.45
N THR A 294 10.55 10.24 -2.43
CA THR A 294 10.37 9.62 -1.12
C THR A 294 10.59 10.71 -0.08
N LEU A 295 9.51 11.10 0.61
CA LEU A 295 9.49 12.27 1.50
C LEU A 295 9.07 11.85 2.90
N LEU A 296 9.78 12.35 3.90
CA LEU A 296 9.47 12.15 5.31
C LEU A 296 9.05 13.49 5.93
N PHE A 297 7.90 13.45 6.60
CA PHE A 297 7.38 14.57 7.39
C PHE A 297 7.10 14.11 8.81
N ARG A 298 7.00 15.06 9.73
CA ARG A 298 6.68 14.83 11.14
C ARG A 298 5.60 15.78 11.61
N LYS A 299 4.65 15.29 12.38
CA LYS A 299 3.77 16.14 13.18
C LYS A 299 4.59 16.73 14.32
N PRO A 300 4.63 18.05 14.50
CA PRO A 300 5.37 18.69 15.59
C PRO A 300 5.02 18.09 16.95
N LEU A 301 6.00 18.05 17.85
CA LEU A 301 5.71 17.82 19.27
C LEU A 301 4.96 19.05 19.78
N GLU A 302 3.89 18.83 20.56
CA GLU A 302 3.25 19.95 21.25
C GLU A 302 4.30 20.66 22.13
N SER A 303 4.41 21.97 21.96
CA SER A 303 5.34 22.72 22.82
C SER A 303 4.82 22.63 24.27
N PRO A 304 5.71 22.55 25.28
CA PRO A 304 5.29 22.59 26.68
C PRO A 304 4.40 23.79 27.01
N GLN A 305 4.53 24.89 26.27
CA GLN A 305 3.72 26.08 26.41
C GLN A 305 2.29 25.88 25.91
N ALA A 306 2.07 25.20 24.77
CA ALA A 306 0.74 24.91 24.24
C ALA A 306 -0.01 23.92 25.16
N ALA A 307 0.69 22.96 25.76
CA ALA A 307 0.12 22.07 26.76
C ALA A 307 -0.28 22.79 28.05
N ALA A 308 0.49 23.80 28.47
CA ALA A 308 0.16 24.62 29.64
C ALA A 308 -1.05 25.53 29.36
N ASP A 309 -1.10 26.17 28.21
CA ASP A 309 -2.20 27.06 27.80
C ASP A 309 -3.52 26.26 27.62
N GLY A 310 -3.45 25.02 27.12
CA GLY A 310 -4.60 24.11 27.03
C GLY A 310 -5.12 23.67 28.39
N ALA A 311 -4.22 23.35 29.31
CA ALA A 311 -4.59 22.97 30.69
C ALA A 311 -5.19 24.13 31.50
N GLU A 312 -4.74 25.37 31.26
CA GLU A 312 -5.30 26.57 31.89
C GLU A 312 -6.71 26.85 31.33
N ALA A 313 -6.95 26.66 30.01
CA ALA A 313 -8.26 26.85 29.40
C ALA A 313 -9.30 25.82 29.90
N GLU A 314 -8.92 24.54 30.08
CA GLU A 314 -9.80 23.51 30.65
C GLU A 314 -10.08 23.75 32.17
N ALA A 315 -9.13 24.34 32.89
CA ALA A 315 -9.32 24.67 34.30
C ALA A 315 -10.30 25.85 34.46
N GLU A 316 -10.21 26.90 33.62
CA GLU A 316 -11.13 28.02 33.65
C GLU A 316 -12.58 27.63 33.28
N ASP A 317 -12.77 26.70 32.35
CA ASP A 317 -14.11 26.22 31.95
C ASP A 317 -14.73 25.33 33.07
N SER A 318 -13.92 24.60 33.83
CA SER A 318 -14.38 23.81 34.98
C SER A 318 -14.79 24.67 36.19
N GLU A 319 -14.11 25.78 36.46
CA GLU A 319 -14.48 26.72 37.53
C GLU A 319 -15.73 27.55 37.16
N ALA A 320 -15.97 27.87 35.88
CA ALA A 320 -17.16 28.56 35.43
C ALA A 320 -18.44 27.71 35.57
N GLY A 321 -18.31 26.36 35.53
CA GLY A 321 -19.41 25.41 35.69
C GLY A 321 -19.92 25.27 37.15
N GLU A 322 -19.08 25.50 38.17
CA GLU A 322 -19.47 25.35 39.60
C GLU A 322 -20.11 26.61 40.24
N ALA A 323 -19.93 27.79 39.64
CA ALA A 323 -20.45 29.05 40.18
C ALA A 323 -21.97 29.30 39.94
N GLY A 324 -22.67 28.40 39.22
CA GLY A 324 -24.07 28.56 38.79
C GLY A 324 -25.14 27.88 39.65
N ALA A 325 -24.81 27.21 40.75
CA ALA A 325 -25.80 26.57 41.65
C ALA A 325 -26.14 27.42 42.84
N GLU A 326 -27.01 28.42 42.69
CA GLU A 326 -27.70 29.03 43.83
C GLU A 326 -28.74 28.04 44.40
N PRO A 327 -28.87 27.88 45.70
CA PRO A 327 -29.91 27.05 46.30
C PRO A 327 -31.22 27.82 46.35
N ASP A 328 -32.24 27.29 45.67
CA ASP A 328 -33.62 27.68 45.85
C ASP A 328 -34.02 27.53 47.32
N SER A 329 -34.30 28.66 47.96
CA SER A 329 -34.94 28.71 49.30
C SER A 329 -36.39 29.08 49.16
N GLU A 330 -37.27 28.11 49.51
CA GLU A 330 -38.69 28.20 49.91
C GLU A 330 -39.64 29.03 49.06
#